data_215c470bde0acf68b00e46ac2da85655
#
_entry.id   215c470bde0acf68b00e46ac2da85655
#
_cell.length_a   1.000
_cell.length_b   1.000
_cell.length_c   1.000
_cell.angle_alpha   90.00
_cell.angle_beta   90.00
_cell.angle_gamma   90.00
#
_symmetry.space_group_name_H-M   'P 1'
#
loop_
_entity.id
_entity.type
_entity.pdbx_description
1 polymer ?
#
loop_
_entity_poly.entity_id
_entity_poly.type
_entity_poly.pdbx_seq_one_letter_code
_entity_poly.pdbx_strand_id
1 'polypeptide(L)'
;MNKILVEVSVGELLDKISILEIKQEKIKDPDKLRFINDEHSILKDQLDNNVKSDEKLNTLFQSLKDINAKLWVIEDDKRLCEKNSDFTENFIKLSRDVHFLNDDRAKIKLEMNTHTGSKIKEIKEYTSY
;
A
#
# COMPACT_ATOMS: atom_id res chain seq x y z
N MET A 1 24.17 10.68 -10.63
CA MET A 1 22.87 10.02 -10.40
C MET A 1 21.94 10.93 -9.64
N ASN A 2 20.75 11.11 -10.15
CA ASN A 2 19.80 12.06 -9.57
C ASN A 2 18.92 11.40 -8.52
N LYS A 3 18.84 12.06 -7.38
CA LYS A 3 17.93 11.72 -6.29
C LYS A 3 16.77 12.71 -6.34
N ILE A 4 15.55 12.20 -6.44
CA ILE A 4 14.36 13.05 -6.48
C ILE A 4 13.65 12.95 -5.14
N LEU A 5 13.40 14.10 -4.52
CA LEU A 5 12.68 14.19 -3.26
C LEU A 5 11.34 14.86 -3.49
N VAL A 6 10.29 14.23 -2.99
CA VAL A 6 8.95 14.81 -2.99
C VAL A 6 8.37 14.72 -1.59
N GLU A 7 7.58 15.71 -1.21
CA GLU A 7 6.86 15.65 0.06
C GLU A 7 5.67 14.72 -0.07
N VAL A 8 5.52 13.81 0.89
CA VAL A 8 4.40 12.89 0.94
C VAL A 8 3.74 12.93 2.31
N SER A 9 2.49 12.48 2.39
CA SER A 9 1.81 12.31 3.67
C SER A 9 2.40 11.11 4.44
N VAL A 10 2.18 11.09 5.75
CA VAL A 10 2.56 9.95 6.59
C VAL A 10 1.88 8.67 6.09
N GLY A 11 0.59 8.75 5.76
CA GLY A 11 -0.15 7.60 5.23
C GLY A 11 0.43 7.07 3.92
N GLU A 12 0.87 7.95 3.03
CA GLU A 12 1.51 7.54 1.78
C GLU A 12 2.84 6.84 2.03
N LEU A 13 3.65 7.36 2.95
CA LEU A 13 4.92 6.74 3.31
C LEU A 13 4.72 5.34 3.89
N LEU A 14 3.78 5.20 4.83
CA LEU A 14 3.48 3.91 5.44
C LEU A 14 2.88 2.92 4.44
N ASP A 15 2.07 3.40 3.51
CA ASP A 15 1.53 2.57 2.44
C ASP A 15 2.65 1.98 1.57
N LYS A 16 3.59 2.81 1.14
CA LYS A 16 4.76 2.35 0.38
C LYS A 16 5.59 1.32 1.15
N ILE A 17 5.84 1.57 2.43
CA ILE A 17 6.60 0.64 3.28
C ILE A 17 5.87 -0.70 3.39
N SER A 18 4.54 -0.69 3.60
CA SER A 18 3.75 -1.92 3.69
C SER A 18 3.82 -2.76 2.42
N ILE A 19 3.74 -2.10 1.26
CA ILE A 19 3.84 -2.77 -0.04
C ILE A 19 5.24 -3.36 -0.25
N LEU A 20 6.29 -2.64 0.15
CA LEU A 20 7.66 -3.15 0.07
C LEU A 20 7.84 -4.40 0.95
N GLU A 21 7.23 -4.42 2.13
CA GLU A 21 7.30 -5.59 3.02
C GLU A 21 6.58 -6.79 2.41
N ILE A 22 5.46 -6.57 1.73
CA ILE A 22 4.76 -7.63 0.99
C ILE A 22 5.65 -8.16 -0.14
N LYS A 23 6.31 -7.27 -0.88
CA LYS A 23 7.26 -7.66 -1.93
C LYS A 23 8.41 -8.49 -1.38
N GLN A 24 8.94 -8.11 -0.21
CA GLN A 24 9.99 -8.90 0.48
C GLN A 24 9.54 -10.32 0.78
N GLU A 25 8.27 -10.51 1.11
CA GLU A 25 7.70 -11.82 1.40
C GLU A 25 7.42 -12.65 0.14
N LYS A 26 7.00 -11.99 -0.95
CA LYS A 26 6.49 -12.66 -2.16
C LYS A 26 7.55 -12.87 -3.25
N ILE A 27 8.49 -11.96 -3.40
CA ILE A 27 9.48 -11.97 -4.48
C ILE A 27 10.69 -12.78 -4.06
N LYS A 28 11.15 -13.67 -4.93
CA LYS A 28 12.27 -14.58 -4.63
C LYS A 28 13.54 -14.25 -5.42
N ASP A 29 13.43 -13.48 -6.52
CA ASP A 29 14.58 -13.09 -7.34
C ASP A 29 15.56 -12.24 -6.52
N PRO A 30 16.84 -12.68 -6.37
CA PRO A 30 17.81 -11.95 -5.54
C PRO A 30 18.10 -10.52 -6.03
N ASP A 31 18.13 -10.30 -7.34
CA ASP A 31 18.37 -8.96 -7.90
C ASP A 31 17.22 -8.00 -7.61
N LYS A 32 15.99 -8.46 -7.77
CA LYS A 32 14.81 -7.67 -7.42
C LYS A 32 14.74 -7.40 -5.92
N LEU A 33 15.04 -8.41 -5.09
CA LEU A 33 15.05 -8.25 -3.62
C LEU A 33 16.07 -7.21 -3.17
N ARG A 34 17.22 -7.12 -3.82
CA ARG A 34 18.23 -6.10 -3.48
C ARG A 34 17.64 -4.69 -3.64
N PHE A 35 16.99 -4.41 -4.76
CA PHE A 35 16.36 -3.11 -4.99
C PHE A 35 15.21 -2.84 -4.01
N ILE A 36 14.40 -3.86 -3.71
CA ILE A 36 13.30 -3.76 -2.75
C ILE A 36 13.83 -3.46 -1.35
N ASN A 37 14.87 -4.15 -0.92
CA ASN A 37 15.48 -3.96 0.39
C ASN A 37 16.13 -2.59 0.52
N ASP A 38 16.78 -2.10 -0.53
CA ASP A 38 17.38 -0.77 -0.55
C ASP A 38 16.29 0.31 -0.42
N GLU A 39 15.23 0.21 -1.18
CA GLU A 39 14.12 1.16 -1.09
C GLU A 39 13.46 1.10 0.29
N HIS A 40 13.20 -0.09 0.82
CA HIS A 40 12.62 -0.27 2.14
C HIS A 40 13.48 0.41 3.22
N SER A 41 14.79 0.20 3.17
CA SER A 41 15.73 0.79 4.12
C SER A 41 15.69 2.32 4.07
N ILE A 42 15.68 2.90 2.88
CA ILE A 42 15.63 4.36 2.69
C ILE A 42 14.33 4.93 3.26
N LEU A 43 13.19 4.31 2.94
CA LEU A 43 11.89 4.80 3.42
C LEU A 43 11.70 4.58 4.91
N LYS A 44 12.21 3.48 5.44
CA LYS A 44 12.17 3.19 6.88
C LYS A 44 12.97 4.22 7.67
N ASP A 45 14.12 4.63 7.17
CA ASP A 45 14.92 5.69 7.80
C ASP A 45 14.16 7.03 7.80
N GLN A 46 13.47 7.35 6.72
CA GLN A 46 12.63 8.55 6.66
C GLN A 46 11.50 8.49 7.69
N LEU A 47 10.89 7.34 7.84
CA LEU A 47 9.84 7.14 8.85
C LEU A 47 10.40 7.33 10.26
N ASP A 48 11.49 6.66 10.58
CA ASP A 48 12.08 6.68 11.93
C ASP A 48 12.58 8.07 12.32
N ASN A 49 13.06 8.85 11.35
CA ASN A 49 13.57 10.21 11.60
C ASN A 49 12.48 11.27 11.71
N ASN A 50 11.29 11.03 11.17
CA ASN A 50 10.27 12.06 11.01
C ASN A 50 8.95 11.75 11.72
N VAL A 51 8.70 10.51 12.08
CA VAL A 51 7.40 10.08 12.65
C VAL A 51 7.65 9.32 13.94
N LYS A 52 7.00 9.77 15.01
CA LYS A 52 7.03 9.07 16.28
C LYS A 52 6.06 7.90 16.23
N SER A 53 6.57 6.69 16.47
CA SER A 53 5.75 5.49 16.52
C SER A 53 4.97 5.40 17.83
N ASP A 54 3.73 4.92 17.73
CA ASP A 54 2.92 4.57 18.89
C ASP A 54 2.06 3.35 18.56
N GLU A 55 1.35 2.84 19.57
CA GLU A 55 0.54 1.64 19.43
C GLU A 55 -0.57 1.80 18.37
N LYS A 56 -1.23 2.95 18.36
CA LYS A 56 -2.30 3.23 17.39
C LYS A 56 -1.77 3.22 15.96
N LEU A 57 -0.64 3.87 15.73
CA LEU A 57 -0.03 3.91 14.40
C LEU A 57 0.39 2.50 13.95
N ASN A 58 0.94 1.70 14.87
CA ASN A 58 1.33 0.32 14.56
C ASN A 58 0.12 -0.54 14.21
N THR A 59 -1.00 -0.36 14.90
CA THR A 59 -2.25 -1.07 14.60
C THR A 59 -2.80 -0.66 13.22
N LEU A 60 -2.79 0.62 12.90
CA LEU A 60 -3.20 1.13 11.60
C LEU A 60 -2.29 0.59 10.49
N PHE A 61 -0.99 0.56 10.74
CA PHE A 61 -0.03 0.01 9.77
C PHE A 61 -0.31 -1.47 9.47
N GLN A 62 -0.57 -2.28 10.49
CA GLN A 62 -0.88 -3.69 10.29
C GLN A 62 -2.17 -3.86 9.48
N SER A 63 -3.20 -3.07 9.77
CA SER A 63 -4.46 -3.09 9.02
C SER A 63 -4.23 -2.70 7.56
N LEU A 64 -3.41 -1.70 7.30
CA LEU A 64 -3.05 -1.27 5.94
C LEU A 64 -2.29 -2.36 5.19
N LYS A 65 -1.34 -2.99 5.85
CA LYS A 65 -0.56 -4.10 5.27
C LYS A 65 -1.47 -5.28 4.92
N ASP A 66 -2.42 -5.61 5.78
CA ASP A 66 -3.38 -6.69 5.54
C ASP A 66 -4.25 -6.40 4.30
N ILE A 67 -4.73 -5.16 4.15
CA ILE A 67 -5.49 -4.76 2.96
C ILE A 67 -4.63 -4.84 1.71
N ASN A 68 -3.40 -4.33 1.77
CA ASN A 68 -2.48 -4.39 0.63
C ASN A 68 -2.12 -5.83 0.25
N ALA A 69 -2.02 -6.74 1.22
CA ALA A 69 -1.78 -8.16 0.95
C ALA A 69 -2.98 -8.80 0.22
N LYS A 70 -4.20 -8.45 0.60
CA LYS A 70 -5.40 -8.89 -0.11
C LYS A 70 -5.44 -8.35 -1.54
N LEU A 71 -5.13 -7.09 -1.72
CA LEU A 71 -5.06 -6.46 -3.05
C LEU A 71 -4.00 -7.13 -3.92
N TRP A 72 -2.87 -7.49 -3.37
CA TRP A 72 -1.82 -8.22 -4.08
C TRP A 72 -2.36 -9.52 -4.71
N VAL A 73 -3.07 -10.33 -3.90
CA VAL A 73 -3.65 -11.58 -4.35
C VAL A 73 -4.73 -11.33 -5.42
N ILE A 74 -5.61 -10.36 -5.20
CA ILE A 74 -6.69 -10.04 -6.13
C ILE A 74 -6.14 -9.57 -7.47
N GLU A 75 -5.12 -8.70 -7.46
CA GLU A 75 -4.50 -8.23 -8.71
C GLU A 75 -3.86 -9.38 -9.49
N ASP A 76 -3.24 -10.34 -8.81
CA ASP A 76 -2.67 -11.51 -9.45
C ASP A 76 -3.76 -12.41 -10.01
N ASP A 77 -4.83 -12.64 -9.26
CA ASP A 77 -5.98 -13.43 -9.71
C ASP A 77 -6.68 -12.80 -10.93
N LYS A 78 -6.77 -11.47 -10.97
CA LYS A 78 -7.31 -10.75 -12.13
C LYS A 78 -6.43 -10.97 -13.38
N ARG A 79 -5.11 -10.98 -13.21
CA ARG A 79 -4.18 -11.26 -14.31
C ARG A 79 -4.32 -12.68 -14.82
N LEU A 80 -4.60 -13.64 -13.93
CA LEU A 80 -4.92 -15.01 -14.32
C LEU A 80 -6.21 -15.08 -15.12
N CYS A 81 -7.23 -14.33 -14.71
CA CYS A 81 -8.48 -14.21 -15.48
C CYS A 81 -8.22 -13.69 -16.90
N GLU A 82 -7.41 -12.64 -17.01
CA GLU A 82 -7.04 -12.07 -18.31
C GLU A 82 -6.31 -13.10 -19.18
N LYS A 83 -5.33 -13.80 -18.61
CA LYS A 83 -4.57 -14.83 -19.31
C LYS A 83 -5.47 -15.96 -19.84
N ASN A 84 -6.49 -16.33 -19.08
CA ASN A 84 -7.41 -17.41 -19.41
C ASN A 84 -8.67 -16.93 -20.13
N SER A 85 -8.77 -15.64 -20.45
CA SER A 85 -9.97 -15.00 -21.01
C SER A 85 -11.23 -15.28 -20.21
N ASP A 86 -11.09 -15.32 -18.87
CA ASP A 86 -12.20 -15.53 -17.95
C ASP A 86 -12.72 -14.17 -17.47
N PHE A 87 -13.84 -13.73 -18.08
CA PHE A 87 -14.50 -12.47 -17.74
C PHE A 87 -15.90 -12.73 -17.17
N THR A 88 -16.05 -13.86 -16.49
CA THR A 88 -17.30 -14.30 -15.85
C THR A 88 -17.48 -13.63 -14.48
N GLU A 89 -18.40 -14.16 -13.68
CA GLU A 89 -18.69 -13.65 -12.33
C GLU A 89 -17.46 -13.58 -11.44
N ASN A 90 -16.49 -14.49 -11.62
CA ASN A 90 -15.27 -14.50 -10.85
C ASN A 90 -14.45 -13.19 -11.09
N PHE A 91 -14.30 -12.81 -12.36
CA PHE A 91 -13.61 -11.57 -12.72
C PHE A 91 -14.36 -10.34 -12.19
N ILE A 92 -15.67 -10.34 -12.29
CA ILE A 92 -16.53 -9.26 -11.81
C ILE A 92 -16.36 -9.10 -10.29
N LYS A 93 -16.40 -10.20 -9.54
CA LYS A 93 -16.22 -10.17 -8.09
C LYS A 93 -14.84 -9.61 -7.70
N LEU A 94 -13.78 -10.09 -8.33
CA LEU A 94 -12.42 -9.59 -8.10
C LEU A 94 -12.34 -8.08 -8.37
N SER A 95 -12.94 -7.62 -9.47
CA SER A 95 -12.93 -6.20 -9.85
C SER A 95 -13.70 -5.33 -8.86
N ARG A 96 -14.81 -5.84 -8.32
CA ARG A 96 -15.57 -5.14 -7.29
C ARG A 96 -14.79 -5.07 -5.97
N ASP A 97 -14.15 -6.15 -5.57
CA ASP A 97 -13.35 -6.19 -4.35
C ASP A 97 -12.22 -5.16 -4.37
N VAL A 98 -11.63 -4.89 -5.53
CA VAL A 98 -10.57 -3.89 -5.68
C VAL A 98 -11.01 -2.51 -5.19
N HIS A 99 -12.17 -2.00 -5.64
CA HIS A 99 -12.57 -0.66 -5.23
C HIS A 99 -13.04 -0.60 -3.77
N PHE A 100 -13.67 -1.65 -3.24
CA PHE A 100 -14.02 -1.70 -1.82
C PHE A 100 -12.77 -1.69 -0.93
N LEU A 101 -11.77 -2.50 -1.28
CA LEU A 101 -10.51 -2.54 -0.52
C LEU A 101 -9.72 -1.25 -0.65
N ASN A 102 -9.72 -0.61 -1.82
CA ASN A 102 -9.07 0.69 -1.99
C ASN A 102 -9.77 1.78 -1.18
N ASP A 103 -11.08 1.72 -1.01
CA ASP A 103 -11.80 2.64 -0.12
C ASP A 103 -11.36 2.46 1.33
N ASP A 104 -11.26 1.22 1.80
CA ASP A 104 -10.77 0.92 3.15
C ASP A 104 -9.33 1.38 3.34
N ARG A 105 -8.49 1.16 2.34
CA ARG A 105 -7.11 1.61 2.30
C ARG A 105 -7.02 3.13 2.44
N ALA A 106 -7.82 3.87 1.67
CA ALA A 106 -7.85 5.33 1.75
C ALA A 106 -8.29 5.83 3.12
N LYS A 107 -9.26 5.18 3.76
CA LYS A 107 -9.70 5.52 5.12
C LYS A 107 -8.59 5.35 6.14
N ILE A 108 -7.86 4.25 6.07
CA ILE A 108 -6.75 3.98 7.00
C ILE A 108 -5.64 5.01 6.82
N LYS A 109 -5.28 5.33 5.57
CA LYS A 109 -4.27 6.34 5.28
C LYS A 109 -4.69 7.70 5.82
N LEU A 110 -5.96 8.07 5.70
CA LEU A 110 -6.47 9.32 6.25
C LEU A 110 -6.42 9.33 7.78
N GLU A 111 -6.75 8.22 8.43
CA GLU A 111 -6.62 8.10 9.89
C GLU A 111 -5.18 8.24 10.35
N MET A 112 -4.22 7.65 9.62
CA MET A 112 -2.80 7.82 9.90
C MET A 112 -2.39 9.29 9.81
N ASN A 113 -2.83 9.98 8.77
CA ASN A 113 -2.52 11.39 8.56
C ASN A 113 -3.11 12.26 9.67
N THR A 114 -4.33 12.00 10.06
CA THR A 114 -5.01 12.74 11.13
C THR A 114 -4.34 12.46 12.49
N HIS A 115 -4.06 11.22 12.79
CA HIS A 115 -3.44 10.81 14.04
C HIS A 115 -2.03 11.39 14.23
N THR A 116 -1.24 11.45 13.18
CA THR A 116 0.14 11.93 13.22
C THR A 116 0.27 13.43 12.96
N GLY A 117 -0.80 14.10 12.59
CA GLY A 117 -0.76 15.52 12.21
C GLY A 117 -0.01 15.78 10.92
N SER A 118 -0.10 14.86 9.95
CA SER A 118 0.52 15.04 8.65
C SER A 118 0.04 16.33 7.98
N LYS A 119 0.99 17.12 7.46
CA LYS A 119 0.66 18.37 6.76
C LYS A 119 0.00 18.11 5.42
N ILE A 120 0.39 17.03 4.77
CA ILE A 120 -0.15 16.62 3.48
C ILE A 120 -1.17 15.52 3.71
N LYS A 121 -2.34 15.66 3.12
CA LYS A 121 -3.42 14.67 3.16
C LYS A 121 -3.93 14.44 1.75
N GLU A 122 -3.95 13.19 1.32
CA GLU A 122 -4.55 12.84 0.04
C GLU A 122 -6.06 12.92 0.13
N ILE A 123 -6.68 13.61 -0.82
CA ILE A 123 -8.14 13.72 -0.91
C ILE A 123 -8.60 12.87 -2.09
N LYS A 124 -9.62 12.06 -1.84
CA LYS A 124 -10.27 11.24 -2.87
C LYS A 124 -11.74 11.60 -2.96
N GLU A 125 -12.21 11.73 -4.20
CA GLU A 125 -13.61 12.05 -4.46
C GLU A 125 -14.09 11.18 -5.62
N TYR A 126 -14.79 10.10 -5.27
CA TYR A 126 -15.36 9.19 -6.24
C TYR A 126 -16.88 9.19 -6.13
N THR A 127 -17.53 8.65 -7.15
CA THR A 127 -18.99 8.45 -7.12
C THR A 127 -19.36 7.60 -5.91
N SER A 128 -20.35 8.03 -5.14
CA SER A 128 -20.90 7.29 -4.02
C SER A 128 -21.72 6.09 -4.51
N TYR A 129 -21.64 5.01 -3.79
CA TYR A 129 -22.40 3.80 -4.13
C TYR A 129 -22.95 3.10 -2.88
#